data_6f4568c006ed13db8dbd840b22055d61
#
_entry.id   6f4568c006ed13db8dbd840b22055d61
#
_cell.length_a   1.000
_cell.length_b   1.000
_cell.length_c   1.000
_cell.angle_alpha   90.00
_cell.angle_beta   90.00
_cell.angle_gamma   90.00
#
_symmetry.space_group_name_H-M   'P 1'
#
loop_
_entity.id
_entity.type
_entity.pdbx_description
1 polymer ?
#
loop_
_entity_poly.entity_id
_entity_poly.type
_entity_poly.pdbx_seq_one_letter_code
_entity_poly.pdbx_strand_id
1 'polypeptide(L)' 'MTPTIQAMQNHGGRFVRALAAAWLAADESNRARIETAFPELWIRYERIAALTEVAA' A
#
# COMPACT_ATOMS: atom_id res chain seq x y z
N MET A 1 9.10 -5.53 4.38
CA MET A 1 8.08 -4.60 3.81
C MET A 1 7.09 -5.38 2.96
N THR A 2 5.82 -5.04 3.04
CA THR A 2 4.82 -5.79 2.28
C THR A 2 4.88 -5.40 0.80
N PRO A 3 4.58 -6.33 -0.12
CA PRO A 3 4.56 -6.01 -1.55
C PRO A 3 3.58 -4.89 -1.90
N THR A 4 2.44 -4.82 -1.22
CA THR A 4 1.45 -3.76 -1.46
C THR A 4 2.01 -2.38 -1.14
N ILE A 5 2.68 -2.23 0.00
CA ILE A 5 3.28 -0.96 0.39
C ILE A 5 4.40 -0.58 -0.58
N GLN A 6 5.19 -1.54 -1.01
CA GLN A 6 6.24 -1.30 -1.99
C GLN A 6 5.66 -0.82 -3.32
N ALA A 7 4.56 -1.41 -3.76
CA ALA A 7 3.88 -0.99 -4.98
C ALA A 7 3.34 0.45 -4.84
N MET A 8 2.80 0.79 -3.68
CA MET A 8 2.34 2.15 -3.41
C MET A 8 3.47 3.16 -3.50
N GLN A 9 4.64 2.81 -2.98
CA GLN A 9 5.82 3.69 -3.03
C GLN A 9 6.35 3.84 -4.44
N ASN A 10 6.34 2.78 -5.23
CA ASN A 10 6.91 2.77 -6.57
C ASN A 10 5.99 3.34 -7.65
N HIS A 11 4.70 3.13 -7.51
CA HIS A 11 3.73 3.46 -8.56
C HIS A 11 2.70 4.50 -8.14
N GLY A 12 2.61 4.81 -6.86
CA GLY A 12 1.64 5.77 -6.35
C GLY A 12 2.04 7.21 -6.60
N GLY A 13 1.06 8.09 -6.64
CA GLY A 13 1.30 9.52 -6.64
C GLY A 13 1.65 10.01 -5.24
N ARG A 14 1.70 11.33 -5.09
CA ARG A 14 2.12 11.95 -3.83
C ARG A 14 1.28 11.50 -2.63
N PHE A 15 -0.03 11.47 -2.79
CA PHE A 15 -0.94 11.08 -1.70
C PHE A 15 -0.75 9.61 -1.31
N VAL A 16 -0.70 8.73 -2.29
CA VAL A 16 -0.55 7.29 -2.05
C VAL A 16 0.79 6.99 -1.40
N ARG A 17 1.84 7.66 -1.83
CA ARG A 17 3.16 7.48 -1.20
C ARG A 17 3.17 7.98 0.24
N ALA A 18 2.44 9.06 0.52
CA ALA A 18 2.30 9.56 1.89
C ALA A 18 1.54 8.57 2.77
N LEU A 19 0.49 7.93 2.23
CA LEU A 19 -0.22 6.88 2.96
C LEU A 19 0.67 5.68 3.25
N ALA A 20 1.49 5.28 2.30
CA ALA A 20 2.43 4.18 2.50
C ALA A 20 3.43 4.51 3.61
N ALA A 21 3.94 5.74 3.63
CA ALA A 21 4.84 6.20 4.68
C ALA A 21 4.16 6.20 6.05
N ALA A 22 2.91 6.67 6.10
CA ALA A 22 2.12 6.67 7.33
C ALA A 22 1.88 5.24 7.83
N TRP A 23 1.58 4.32 6.92
CA TRP A 23 1.37 2.91 7.26
C TRP A 23 2.63 2.29 7.84
N LEU A 24 3.79 2.58 7.25
CA LEU A 24 5.05 2.06 7.76
C LEU A 24 5.37 2.60 9.16
N ALA A 25 5.01 3.84 9.43
CA ALA A 25 5.22 4.46 10.74
C ALA A 25 4.19 4.03 11.78
N ALA A 26 3.05 3.48 11.35
CA ALA A 26 1.93 3.17 12.22
C ALA A 26 2.11 1.82 12.94
N ASP A 27 1.49 1.71 14.11
CA ASP A 27 1.36 0.43 14.78
C ASP A 27 0.27 -0.40 14.09
N GLU A 28 0.11 -1.65 14.54
CA GLU A 28 -0.83 -2.58 13.94
C GLU A 28 -2.26 -2.06 13.92
N SER A 29 -2.70 -1.44 15.00
CA SER A 29 -4.05 -0.88 15.10
C SER A 29 -4.27 0.26 14.11
N ASN A 30 -3.32 1.16 13.99
CA ASN A 30 -3.43 2.27 13.06
C ASN A 30 -3.28 1.82 11.61
N ARG A 31 -2.50 0.79 11.34
CA ARG A 31 -2.43 0.18 10.01
C ARG A 31 -3.79 -0.32 9.56
N ALA A 32 -4.50 -1.02 10.44
CA ALA A 32 -5.84 -1.49 10.13
C ALA A 32 -6.80 -0.35 9.84
N ARG A 33 -6.70 0.76 10.58
CA ARG A 33 -7.52 1.93 10.34
C ARG A 33 -7.28 2.57 8.99
N ILE A 34 -6.01 2.68 8.59
CA ILE A 34 -5.64 3.22 7.28
C ILE A 34 -6.21 2.34 6.17
N GLU A 35 -6.03 1.03 6.27
CA GLU A 35 -6.53 0.10 5.26
C GLU A 35 -8.05 0.13 5.14
N THR A 36 -8.73 0.28 6.27
CA THR A 36 -10.19 0.35 6.30
C THR A 36 -10.70 1.67 5.73
N ALA A 37 -9.96 2.76 5.92
CA ALA A 37 -10.35 4.08 5.43
C ALA A 37 -10.19 4.19 3.90
N PHE A 38 -9.26 3.44 3.32
CA PHE A 38 -8.96 3.52 1.89
C PHE A 38 -8.90 2.15 1.24
N PRO A 39 -10.00 1.36 1.31
CA PRO A 39 -9.97 -0.02 0.83
C PRO A 39 -9.71 -0.14 -0.66
N GLU A 40 -10.19 0.80 -1.46
CA GLU A 40 -10.00 0.79 -2.91
C GLU A 40 -8.54 0.92 -3.31
N LEU A 41 -7.80 1.74 -2.57
CA LEU A 41 -6.37 1.90 -2.81
C LEU A 41 -5.62 0.63 -2.50
N TRP A 42 -5.93 -0.02 -1.39
CA TRP A 42 -5.27 -1.27 -1.01
C TRP A 42 -5.53 -2.35 -2.04
N ILE A 43 -6.77 -2.53 -2.47
CA ILE A 43 -7.13 -3.51 -3.50
C ILE A 43 -6.35 -3.25 -4.79
N ARG A 44 -6.29 -2.00 -5.22
CA ARG A 44 -5.58 -1.62 -6.45
C ARG A 44 -4.11 -1.98 -6.40
N TYR A 45 -3.45 -1.62 -5.30
CA TYR A 45 -2.00 -1.84 -5.18
C TYR A 45 -1.64 -3.28 -4.84
N GLU A 46 -2.55 -4.02 -4.20
CA GLU A 46 -2.40 -5.46 -4.06
C GLU A 46 -2.36 -6.15 -5.44
N ARG A 47 -3.22 -5.71 -6.35
CA ARG A 47 -3.23 -6.23 -7.73
C ARG A 47 -1.94 -5.88 -8.46
N ILE A 48 -1.47 -4.65 -8.32
CA ILE A 48 -0.21 -4.24 -8.95
C ILE A 48 0.95 -5.07 -8.40
N ALA A 49 0.98 -5.28 -7.10
CA ALA A 49 2.01 -6.08 -6.47
C ALA A 49 1.99 -7.53 -6.97
N ALA A 50 0.78 -8.11 -7.08
CA ALA A 50 0.63 -9.48 -7.57
C ALA A 50 1.09 -9.62 -9.03
N LEU A 51 0.76 -8.66 -9.87
CA LEU A 51 1.20 -8.66 -11.27
C LEU A 51 2.71 -8.52 -11.39
N THR A 52 3.30 -7.68 -10.58
CA THR A 52 4.75 -7.49 -10.57
C THR A 52 5.48 -8.75 -10.14
N GLU A 53 4.97 -9.45 -9.13
CA GLU A 53 5.54 -10.71 -8.67
C GLU A 53 5.45 -11.79 -9.74
N VAL A 54 4.32 -11.87 -10.43
CA VAL A 54 4.12 -12.85 -11.50
C VAL A 54 5.04 -12.56 -12.66
N ALA A 55 5.26 -11.28 -12.97
CA ALA A 55 6.12 -10.86 -14.07
C ALA A 55 7.60 -11.09 -13.77
N ALA A 56 7.95 -11.13 -12.51
CA ALA A 56 9.33 -11.35 -12.12
C ALA A 56 9.72 -12.81 -12.25
#